data_2882ea75e373856d20d28ef325823e6f
#
_entry.id   2882ea75e373856d20d28ef325823e6f
#
_cell.length_a   1.000
_cell.length_b   1.000
_cell.length_c   1.000
_cell.angle_alpha   90.00
_cell.angle_beta   90.00
_cell.angle_gamma   90.00
#
_symmetry.space_group_name_H-M   'P 1'
#
loop_
_entity.id
_entity.type
_entity.pdbx_description
1 polymer ?
#
loop_
_entity_poly.entity_id
_entity_poly.type
_entity_poly.pdbx_seq_one_letter_code
_entity_poly.pdbx_strand_id
1 'polypeptide(L)'
;IRGLQDNVGQTAGSEAVQSGQATIDTDRLQAVVAQLEGEIDVLIVDCPPRMDEWGWAGVQLCEEVIVPVQAEFFSMHGLSQMMKSLEEAARRYPGKGKLRGVLPTMVDSKELIANEILEDLRRNLDGLLLQSVIFRDSSLVEAASHGQSVFVHSPWSKGALCYTELVQEIMQPEEQANG
;
A
#
# COMPACT_ATOMS: atom_id res chain seq x y z
N ILE A 1 -14.69 9.56 6.53
CA ILE A 1 -13.25 9.76 6.83
C ILE A 1 -13.00 11.02 7.68
N ARG A 2 -13.77 12.11 7.57
CA ARG A 2 -13.58 13.33 8.41
C ARG A 2 -13.92 13.14 9.90
N GLY A 3 -14.74 12.18 10.26
CA GLY A 3 -15.17 11.95 11.65
C GLY A 3 -14.20 11.14 12.51
N LEU A 4 -13.25 10.43 11.93
CA LEU A 4 -12.29 9.59 12.67
C LEU A 4 -11.06 10.36 13.17
N GLN A 5 -10.70 11.48 12.54
CA GLN A 5 -9.54 12.29 12.97
C GLN A 5 -9.77 13.07 14.27
N ASP A 6 -11.01 13.48 14.56
CA ASP A 6 -11.29 14.35 15.69
C ASP A 6 -11.41 13.63 17.05
N ASN A 7 -11.57 12.30 17.07
CA ASN A 7 -11.77 11.54 18.30
C ASN A 7 -10.54 10.83 18.88
N VAL A 8 -9.44 10.75 18.14
CA VAL A 8 -8.21 10.04 18.59
C VAL A 8 -7.28 10.95 19.43
N GLY A 9 -7.49 12.26 19.40
CA GLY A 9 -6.56 13.26 19.96
C GLY A 9 -6.77 13.70 21.41
N GLN A 10 -7.84 13.30 22.12
CA GLN A 10 -8.19 14.00 23.37
C GLN A 10 -8.23 13.19 24.67
N THR A 11 -7.87 11.90 24.70
CA THR A 11 -7.96 11.12 25.96
C THR A 11 -6.70 10.35 26.38
N ALA A 12 -5.53 10.70 25.90
CA ALA A 12 -4.27 10.13 26.41
C ALA A 12 -3.32 11.26 26.85
N GLY A 13 -3.67 11.94 27.90
CA GLY A 13 -2.82 12.92 28.55
C GLY A 13 -2.54 12.51 29.98
N SER A 14 -1.30 12.25 30.32
CA SER A 14 -0.59 12.76 31.50
C SER A 14 0.28 11.80 32.30
N GLU A 15 0.75 10.63 31.79
CA GLU A 15 1.74 9.88 32.60
C GLU A 15 2.92 9.20 31.83
N ALA A 16 3.12 9.45 30.54
CA ALA A 16 4.24 8.83 29.80
C ALA A 16 5.07 9.85 29.00
N VAL A 17 5.54 10.92 29.62
CA VAL A 17 6.49 11.85 28.99
C VAL A 17 7.84 11.73 29.72
N GLN A 18 8.54 10.61 29.56
CA GLN A 18 9.96 10.48 29.92
C GLN A 18 10.74 9.44 29.10
N SER A 19 10.36 9.17 27.88
CA SER A 19 11.28 8.66 26.83
C SER A 19 10.57 8.85 25.50
N GLY A 20 11.10 9.68 24.62
CA GLY A 20 10.43 10.19 23.43
C GLY A 20 10.16 9.17 22.30
N GLN A 21 9.56 8.05 22.59
CA GLN A 21 8.99 7.10 21.65
C GLN A 21 7.55 6.82 22.08
N ALA A 22 6.60 7.38 21.34
CA ALA A 22 5.19 7.01 21.49
C ALA A 22 5.05 5.57 20.98
N THR A 23 4.92 4.61 21.88
CA THR A 23 4.60 3.23 21.53
C THR A 23 3.20 3.17 20.92
N ILE A 24 3.08 2.55 19.74
CA ILE A 24 1.79 2.38 19.08
C ILE A 24 1.02 1.27 19.78
N ASP A 25 -0.16 1.60 20.26
CA ASP A 25 -1.10 0.64 20.85
C ASP A 25 -1.82 -0.12 19.71
N THR A 26 -1.20 -1.19 19.26
CA THR A 26 -1.74 -2.04 18.18
C THR A 26 -3.04 -2.73 18.57
N ASP A 27 -3.22 -3.07 19.86
CA ASP A 27 -4.45 -3.73 20.34
C ASP A 27 -5.64 -2.75 20.22
N ARG A 28 -5.40 -1.48 20.52
CA ARG A 28 -6.42 -0.43 20.34
C ARG A 28 -6.76 -0.21 18.87
N LEU A 29 -5.77 -0.24 17.98
CA LEU A 29 -6.01 -0.13 16.53
C LEU A 29 -6.81 -1.33 16.02
N GLN A 30 -6.47 -2.54 16.44
CA GLN A 30 -7.24 -3.75 16.10
C GLN A 30 -8.67 -3.69 16.61
N ALA A 31 -8.89 -3.20 17.84
CA ALA A 31 -10.22 -3.02 18.39
C ALA A 31 -11.07 -2.02 17.58
N VAL A 32 -10.45 -0.96 17.03
CA VAL A 32 -11.14 -0.01 16.14
C VAL A 32 -11.49 -0.68 14.80
N VAL A 33 -10.57 -1.43 14.21
CA VAL A 33 -10.81 -2.17 12.96
C VAL A 33 -11.93 -3.18 13.14
N ALA A 34 -11.94 -3.91 14.25
CA ALA A 34 -12.99 -4.90 14.55
C ALA A 34 -14.41 -4.28 14.64
N GLN A 35 -14.52 -3.00 15.02
CA GLN A 35 -15.82 -2.30 15.04
C GLN A 35 -16.35 -2.00 13.64
N LEU A 36 -15.50 -2.04 12.61
CA LEU A 36 -15.87 -1.81 11.22
C LEU A 36 -16.28 -3.11 10.50
N GLU A 37 -16.07 -4.27 11.12
CA GLU A 37 -16.48 -5.56 10.55
C GLU A 37 -17.99 -5.58 10.29
N GLY A 38 -18.35 -5.92 9.04
CA GLY A 38 -19.73 -5.93 8.56
C GLY A 38 -20.27 -4.58 8.09
N GLU A 39 -19.55 -3.48 8.30
CA GLU A 39 -19.89 -2.15 7.76
C GLU A 39 -19.08 -1.79 6.52
N ILE A 40 -17.91 -2.38 6.34
CA ILE A 40 -17.03 -2.15 5.18
C ILE A 40 -16.58 -3.49 4.59
N ASP A 41 -16.39 -3.52 3.27
CA ASP A 41 -15.89 -4.70 2.55
C ASP A 41 -14.36 -4.72 2.47
N VAL A 42 -13.74 -3.55 2.37
CA VAL A 42 -12.28 -3.39 2.20
C VAL A 42 -11.75 -2.25 3.06
N LEU A 43 -10.71 -2.52 3.82
CA LEU A 43 -9.92 -1.51 4.54
C LEU A 43 -8.55 -1.34 3.88
N ILE A 44 -8.23 -0.12 3.49
CA ILE A 44 -6.90 0.24 2.98
C ILE A 44 -6.16 1.00 4.07
N VAL A 45 -4.98 0.49 4.45
CA VAL A 45 -4.09 1.11 5.42
C VAL A 45 -2.89 1.72 4.70
N ASP A 46 -2.81 3.05 4.67
CA ASP A 46 -1.67 3.76 4.13
C ASP A 46 -0.53 3.79 5.17
N CYS A 47 0.59 3.17 4.83
CA CYS A 47 1.73 2.99 5.72
C CYS A 47 2.93 3.84 5.25
N PRO A 48 3.74 4.36 6.18
CA PRO A 48 4.99 5.03 5.81
C PRO A 48 5.96 4.04 5.15
N PRO A 49 6.89 4.52 4.29
CA PRO A 49 7.80 3.67 3.52
C PRO A 49 8.92 3.04 4.35
N ARG A 50 8.75 2.87 5.63
CA ARG A 50 9.73 2.31 6.56
C ARG A 50 9.07 1.27 7.46
N MET A 51 9.81 0.18 7.71
CA MET A 51 9.40 -0.84 8.67
C MET A 51 9.85 -0.46 10.09
N ASP A 52 9.38 0.72 10.54
CA ASP A 52 9.44 1.16 11.93
C ASP A 52 8.17 0.70 12.69
N GLU A 53 7.92 1.24 13.87
CA GLU A 53 6.75 0.86 14.68
C GLU A 53 5.42 1.03 13.92
N TRP A 54 5.31 2.07 13.07
CA TRP A 54 4.11 2.30 12.26
C TRP A 54 3.97 1.28 11.14
N GLY A 55 5.05 0.96 10.45
CA GLY A 55 5.07 -0.08 9.43
C GLY A 55 4.68 -1.44 10.01
N TRP A 56 5.24 -1.82 11.17
CA TRP A 56 4.87 -3.05 11.87
C TRP A 56 3.41 -3.06 12.34
N ALA A 57 2.90 -1.93 12.86
CA ALA A 57 1.50 -1.80 13.24
C ALA A 57 0.57 -1.97 12.03
N GLY A 58 0.89 -1.35 10.90
CA GLY A 58 0.13 -1.49 9.66
C GLY A 58 0.06 -2.94 9.17
N VAL A 59 1.20 -3.64 9.16
CA VAL A 59 1.25 -5.06 8.78
C VAL A 59 0.40 -5.95 9.69
N GLN A 60 0.34 -5.66 10.99
CA GLN A 60 -0.50 -6.41 11.92
C GLN A 60 -2.00 -6.21 11.69
N LEU A 61 -2.40 -5.08 11.12
CA LEU A 61 -3.81 -4.76 10.82
C LEU A 61 -4.28 -5.41 9.51
N CYS A 62 -3.36 -5.63 8.57
CA CYS A 62 -3.67 -6.08 7.23
C CYS A 62 -3.48 -7.58 7.04
N GLU A 63 -4.30 -8.21 6.22
CA GLU A 63 -4.10 -9.57 5.74
C GLU A 63 -3.07 -9.59 4.62
N GLU A 64 -3.17 -8.65 3.70
CA GLU A 64 -2.32 -8.54 2.52
C GLU A 64 -1.59 -7.19 2.45
N VAL A 65 -0.43 -7.19 1.82
CA VAL A 65 0.41 -6.00 1.60
C VAL A 65 0.72 -5.88 0.11
N ILE A 66 0.52 -4.69 -0.43
CA ILE A 66 0.99 -4.31 -1.76
C ILE A 66 2.16 -3.33 -1.57
N VAL A 67 3.26 -3.58 -2.29
CA VAL A 67 4.45 -2.73 -2.24
C VAL A 67 4.55 -1.90 -3.51
N PRO A 68 4.19 -0.60 -3.49
CA PRO A 68 4.36 0.26 -4.65
C PRO A 68 5.84 0.61 -4.85
N VAL A 69 6.31 0.51 -6.09
CA VAL A 69 7.69 0.80 -6.49
C VAL A 69 7.70 1.75 -7.68
N GLN A 70 8.40 2.87 -7.53
CA GLN A 70 8.60 3.82 -8.64
C GLN A 70 9.67 3.31 -9.60
N ALA A 71 9.35 3.24 -10.89
CA ALA A 71 10.25 2.71 -11.91
C ALA A 71 11.55 3.53 -12.09
N GLU A 72 11.55 4.83 -11.73
CA GLU A 72 12.72 5.71 -11.86
C GLU A 72 13.73 5.57 -10.72
N PHE A 73 13.26 5.25 -9.53
CA PHE A 73 14.06 5.17 -8.31
C PHE A 73 14.21 3.76 -7.79
N PHE A 74 14.09 2.79 -8.69
CA PHE A 74 14.16 1.39 -8.30
C PHE A 74 15.54 1.05 -7.75
N SER A 75 15.57 0.62 -6.50
CA SER A 75 16.74 0.05 -5.85
C SER A 75 16.46 -1.40 -5.48
N MET A 76 17.11 -2.34 -6.16
CA MET A 76 17.05 -3.76 -5.82
C MET A 76 17.39 -4.01 -4.35
N HIS A 77 18.32 -3.23 -3.80
CA HIS A 77 18.70 -3.35 -2.40
C HIS A 77 17.55 -2.95 -1.45
N GLY A 78 16.89 -1.82 -1.71
CA GLY A 78 15.76 -1.35 -0.89
C GLY A 78 14.58 -2.32 -0.95
N LEU A 79 14.25 -2.82 -2.14
CA LEU A 79 13.20 -3.82 -2.30
C LEU A 79 13.55 -5.13 -1.58
N SER A 80 14.79 -5.61 -1.71
CA SER A 80 15.26 -6.82 -1.02
C SER A 80 15.17 -6.69 0.52
N GLN A 81 15.45 -5.50 1.07
CA GLN A 81 15.28 -5.24 2.49
C GLN A 81 13.80 -5.27 2.89
N MET A 82 12.93 -4.63 2.10
CA MET A 82 11.48 -4.64 2.34
C MET A 82 10.93 -6.06 2.32
N MET A 83 11.31 -6.87 1.32
CA MET A 83 10.90 -8.26 1.22
C MET A 83 11.29 -9.07 2.45
N LYS A 84 12.53 -8.94 2.94
CA LYS A 84 12.99 -9.60 4.18
C LYS A 84 12.16 -9.18 5.40
N SER A 85 11.82 -7.89 5.49
CA SER A 85 10.99 -7.39 6.58
C SER A 85 9.57 -7.97 6.52
N LEU A 86 8.99 -8.11 5.34
CA LEU A 86 7.67 -8.74 5.16
C LEU A 86 7.71 -10.24 5.47
N GLU A 87 8.77 -10.96 5.08
CA GLU A 87 8.97 -12.36 5.48
C GLU A 87 9.08 -12.50 7.01
N GLU A 88 9.77 -11.59 7.68
CA GLU A 88 9.83 -11.56 9.13
C GLU A 88 8.46 -11.27 9.75
N ALA A 89 7.70 -10.34 9.18
CA ALA A 89 6.33 -10.04 9.59
C ALA A 89 5.43 -11.28 9.48
N ALA A 90 5.46 -11.98 8.36
CA ALA A 90 4.67 -13.19 8.14
C ALA A 90 5.00 -14.30 9.14
N ARG A 91 6.29 -14.41 9.55
CA ARG A 91 6.69 -15.36 10.61
C ARG A 91 6.21 -14.91 11.99
N ARG A 92 6.24 -13.61 12.28
CA ARG A 92 5.90 -13.06 13.59
C ARG A 92 4.39 -12.95 13.80
N TYR A 93 3.64 -12.71 12.74
CA TYR A 93 2.19 -12.50 12.74
C TYR A 93 1.51 -13.43 11.74
N PRO A 94 1.33 -14.74 12.06
CA PRO A 94 0.72 -15.69 11.14
C PRO A 94 -0.66 -15.21 10.65
N GLY A 95 -0.88 -15.26 9.34
CA GLY A 95 -2.12 -14.80 8.71
C GLY A 95 -2.23 -13.29 8.50
N LYS A 96 -1.16 -12.53 8.80
CA LYS A 96 -1.09 -11.08 8.58
C LYS A 96 0.07 -10.70 7.68
N GLY A 97 -0.08 -9.60 6.95
CA GLY A 97 0.98 -8.98 6.17
C GLY A 97 1.51 -9.83 5.01
N LYS A 98 0.70 -10.75 4.47
CA LYS A 98 1.10 -11.53 3.30
C LYS A 98 1.35 -10.60 2.12
N LEU A 99 2.51 -10.73 1.47
CA LEU A 99 2.77 -9.96 0.25
C LEU A 99 1.82 -10.41 -0.86
N ARG A 100 0.93 -9.51 -1.28
CA ARG A 100 0.05 -9.70 -2.44
C ARG A 100 0.80 -9.48 -3.74
N GLY A 101 1.68 -8.49 -3.77
CA GLY A 101 2.52 -8.21 -4.90
C GLY A 101 3.23 -6.87 -4.85
N VAL A 102 4.15 -6.69 -5.78
CA VAL A 102 4.88 -5.43 -6.03
C VAL A 102 4.19 -4.71 -7.18
N LEU A 103 3.79 -3.46 -6.96
CA LEU A 103 3.09 -2.63 -7.94
C LEU A 103 4.03 -1.61 -8.57
N PRO A 104 4.36 -1.71 -9.87
CA PRO A 104 5.09 -0.65 -10.56
C PRO A 104 4.23 0.61 -10.66
N THR A 105 4.79 1.75 -10.22
CA THR A 105 4.08 3.03 -10.22
C THR A 105 4.88 4.13 -10.88
N MET A 106 4.19 5.21 -11.27
CA MET A 106 4.76 6.42 -11.89
C MET A 106 5.59 6.12 -13.14
N VAL A 107 5.23 5.07 -13.88
CA VAL A 107 5.93 4.66 -15.09
C VAL A 107 5.68 5.67 -16.21
N ASP A 108 6.72 6.28 -16.76
CA ASP A 108 6.59 7.08 -17.98
C ASP A 108 6.81 6.18 -19.20
N SER A 109 5.73 5.90 -19.92
CA SER A 109 5.77 5.07 -21.13
C SER A 109 6.59 5.64 -22.27
N LYS A 110 6.99 6.92 -22.20
CA LYS A 110 7.84 7.57 -23.21
C LYS A 110 9.33 7.38 -22.94
N GLU A 111 9.70 7.00 -21.73
CA GLU A 111 11.08 6.81 -21.34
C GLU A 111 11.54 5.36 -21.59
N LEU A 112 12.59 5.19 -22.37
CA LEU A 112 13.18 3.85 -22.61
C LEU A 112 13.64 3.20 -21.30
N ILE A 113 14.22 3.98 -20.40
CA ILE A 113 14.71 3.48 -19.11
C ILE A 113 13.59 2.90 -18.25
N ALA A 114 12.38 3.46 -18.30
CA ALA A 114 11.25 2.94 -17.54
C ALA A 114 10.84 1.53 -18.02
N ASN A 115 10.92 1.28 -19.32
CA ASN A 115 10.65 -0.05 -19.88
C ASN A 115 11.73 -1.05 -19.49
N GLU A 116 13.00 -0.65 -19.51
CA GLU A 116 14.13 -1.50 -19.08
C GLU A 116 13.97 -1.89 -17.60
N ILE A 117 13.59 -0.94 -16.75
CA ILE A 117 13.34 -1.21 -15.32
C ILE A 117 12.16 -2.17 -15.13
N LEU A 118 11.07 -2.00 -15.88
CA LEU A 118 9.95 -2.94 -15.83
C LEU A 118 10.35 -4.36 -16.23
N GLU A 119 11.17 -4.50 -17.25
CA GLU A 119 11.70 -5.82 -17.67
C GLU A 119 12.62 -6.42 -16.60
N ASP A 120 13.43 -5.60 -15.94
CA ASP A 120 14.27 -6.04 -14.83
C ASP A 120 13.43 -6.45 -13.61
N LEU A 121 12.38 -5.71 -13.29
CA LEU A 121 11.42 -6.08 -12.25
C LEU A 121 10.77 -7.44 -12.57
N ARG A 122 10.28 -7.64 -13.79
CA ARG A 122 9.68 -8.90 -14.23
C ARG A 122 10.63 -10.09 -14.07
N ARG A 123 11.90 -9.91 -14.45
CA ARG A 123 12.91 -10.98 -14.35
C ARG A 123 13.31 -11.32 -12.93
N ASN A 124 13.32 -10.32 -12.04
CA ASN A 124 13.84 -10.50 -10.67
C ASN A 124 12.74 -10.79 -9.64
N LEU A 125 11.47 -10.49 -9.96
CA LEU A 125 10.32 -10.65 -9.07
C LEU A 125 9.31 -11.66 -9.62
N ASP A 126 9.81 -12.73 -10.21
CA ASP A 126 8.98 -13.78 -10.82
C ASP A 126 7.84 -14.19 -9.88
N GLY A 127 6.59 -14.04 -10.35
CA GLY A 127 5.38 -14.34 -9.59
C GLY A 127 5.02 -13.34 -8.47
N LEU A 128 5.85 -12.33 -8.19
CA LEU A 128 5.59 -11.32 -7.18
C LEU A 128 5.23 -9.95 -7.76
N LEU A 129 5.50 -9.72 -9.04
CA LEU A 129 5.14 -8.48 -9.70
C LEU A 129 3.66 -8.53 -10.12
N LEU A 130 2.88 -7.53 -9.74
CA LEU A 130 1.52 -7.37 -10.25
C LEU A 130 1.55 -7.09 -11.75
N GLN A 131 0.53 -7.55 -12.47
CA GLN A 131 0.39 -7.30 -13.90
C GLN A 131 0.03 -5.84 -14.16
N SER A 132 -0.74 -5.25 -13.27
CA SER A 132 -1.12 -3.84 -13.28
C SER A 132 0.10 -2.92 -13.14
N VAL A 133 0.11 -1.85 -13.92
CA VAL A 133 1.14 -0.81 -13.90
C VAL A 133 0.47 0.55 -13.81
N ILE A 134 0.85 1.36 -12.83
CA ILE A 134 0.35 2.74 -12.73
C ILE A 134 1.27 3.67 -13.49
N PHE A 135 0.77 4.16 -14.61
CA PHE A 135 1.50 5.11 -15.43
C PHE A 135 1.39 6.55 -14.90
N ARG A 136 2.37 7.38 -15.23
CA ARG A 136 2.26 8.82 -14.99
C ARG A 136 1.08 9.40 -15.77
N ASP A 137 0.24 10.13 -15.06
CA ASP A 137 -0.92 10.83 -15.62
C ASP A 137 -1.20 12.11 -14.81
N SER A 138 -1.23 13.24 -15.48
CA SER A 138 -1.52 14.55 -14.85
C SER A 138 -2.89 14.58 -14.19
N SER A 139 -3.86 13.82 -14.72
CA SER A 139 -5.21 13.75 -14.18
C SER A 139 -5.24 13.24 -12.73
N LEU A 140 -4.28 12.41 -12.31
CA LEU A 140 -4.15 11.96 -10.92
C LEU A 140 -3.76 13.12 -9.99
N VAL A 141 -2.81 13.94 -10.44
CA VAL A 141 -2.34 15.12 -9.69
C VAL A 141 -3.43 16.20 -9.64
N GLU A 142 -4.10 16.43 -10.76
CA GLU A 142 -5.20 17.38 -10.86
C GLU A 142 -6.36 16.99 -9.96
N ALA A 143 -6.81 15.73 -9.99
CA ALA A 143 -7.86 15.21 -9.13
C ALA A 143 -7.51 15.41 -7.65
N ALA A 144 -6.28 15.05 -7.24
CA ALA A 144 -5.79 15.23 -5.87
C ALA A 144 -5.79 16.72 -5.47
N SER A 145 -5.37 17.63 -6.37
CA SER A 145 -5.37 19.08 -6.09
C SER A 145 -6.77 19.66 -5.87
N HIS A 146 -7.79 19.03 -6.46
CA HIS A 146 -9.20 19.38 -6.27
C HIS A 146 -9.88 18.61 -5.12
N GLY A 147 -9.15 17.76 -4.39
CA GLY A 147 -9.71 16.91 -3.34
C GLY A 147 -10.73 15.91 -3.85
N GLN A 148 -10.61 15.49 -5.11
CA GLN A 148 -11.51 14.56 -5.78
C GLN A 148 -10.80 13.26 -6.12
N SER A 149 -11.59 12.18 -6.20
CA SER A 149 -11.10 10.95 -6.82
C SER A 149 -10.92 11.14 -8.32
N VAL A 150 -9.90 10.51 -8.91
CA VAL A 150 -9.70 10.51 -10.36
C VAL A 150 -10.90 9.93 -11.10
N PHE A 151 -11.63 9.01 -10.50
CA PHE A 151 -12.86 8.43 -11.06
C PHE A 151 -14.01 9.43 -11.17
N VAL A 152 -13.99 10.50 -10.36
CA VAL A 152 -14.96 11.61 -10.43
C VAL A 152 -14.42 12.72 -11.34
N HIS A 153 -13.14 13.07 -11.19
CA HIS A 153 -12.52 14.18 -11.91
C HIS A 153 -12.30 13.87 -13.38
N SER A 154 -11.73 12.70 -13.68
CA SER A 154 -11.35 12.29 -15.05
C SER A 154 -11.51 10.77 -15.22
N PRO A 155 -12.76 10.25 -15.29
CA PRO A 155 -13.04 8.81 -15.24
C PRO A 155 -12.46 8.01 -16.42
N TRP A 156 -12.17 8.67 -17.53
CA TRP A 156 -11.62 8.04 -18.74
C TRP A 156 -10.13 8.32 -18.94
N SER A 157 -9.47 8.93 -17.95
CA SER A 157 -8.03 9.13 -17.99
C SER A 157 -7.27 7.81 -17.91
N LYS A 158 -6.03 7.83 -18.41
CA LYS A 158 -5.14 6.65 -18.28
C LYS A 158 -4.95 6.25 -16.81
N GLY A 159 -4.82 7.23 -15.92
CA GLY A 159 -4.70 6.98 -14.48
C GLY A 159 -5.92 6.26 -13.89
N ALA A 160 -7.14 6.70 -14.24
CA ALA A 160 -8.37 6.03 -13.79
C ALA A 160 -8.45 4.60 -14.31
N LEU A 161 -8.11 4.36 -15.56
CA LEU A 161 -8.11 3.02 -16.15
C LEU A 161 -7.09 2.10 -15.46
N CYS A 162 -5.86 2.56 -15.22
CA CYS A 162 -4.84 1.77 -14.52
C CYS A 162 -5.29 1.36 -13.11
N TYR A 163 -5.90 2.26 -12.35
CA TYR A 163 -6.43 1.91 -11.03
C TYR A 163 -7.66 0.97 -11.12
N THR A 164 -8.45 1.04 -12.19
CA THR A 164 -9.53 0.08 -12.42
C THR A 164 -8.98 -1.32 -12.67
N GLU A 165 -7.95 -1.44 -13.49
CA GLU A 165 -7.24 -2.70 -13.74
C GLU A 165 -6.63 -3.27 -12.46
N LEU A 166 -5.98 -2.43 -11.66
CA LEU A 166 -5.42 -2.81 -10.37
C LEU A 166 -6.50 -3.36 -9.43
N VAL A 167 -7.64 -2.68 -9.30
CA VAL A 167 -8.75 -3.16 -8.45
C VAL A 167 -9.24 -4.53 -8.94
N GLN A 168 -9.40 -4.71 -10.25
CA GLN A 168 -9.78 -6.00 -10.81
C GLN A 168 -8.78 -7.11 -10.47
N GLU A 169 -7.48 -6.83 -10.55
CA GLU A 169 -6.43 -7.79 -10.24
C GLU A 169 -6.41 -8.17 -8.75
N ILE A 170 -6.46 -7.19 -7.84
CA ILE A 170 -6.37 -7.46 -6.40
C ILE A 170 -7.64 -8.09 -5.82
N MET A 171 -8.80 -7.85 -6.45
CA MET A 171 -10.08 -8.45 -6.02
C MET A 171 -10.29 -9.87 -6.56
N GLN A 172 -9.43 -10.36 -7.46
CA GLN A 172 -9.47 -11.76 -7.90
C GLN A 172 -8.89 -12.68 -6.83
N PRO A 173 -9.50 -13.85 -6.58
CA PRO A 173 -8.90 -14.88 -5.74
C PRO A 173 -7.54 -15.32 -6.31
N GLU A 174 -6.55 -15.59 -5.43
CA GLU A 174 -5.18 -15.96 -5.85
C GLU A 174 -5.08 -17.17 -6.78
N GLU A 175 -6.05 -18.07 -6.77
CA GLU A 175 -6.05 -19.28 -7.62
C GLU A 175 -6.14 -19.00 -9.13
N GLN A 176 -6.54 -17.79 -9.53
CA GLN A 176 -6.66 -17.43 -10.95
C GLN A 176 -5.50 -16.56 -11.47
N ALA A 177 -4.61 -16.10 -10.61
CA ALA A 177 -3.50 -15.22 -10.98
C ALA A 177 -2.26 -15.98 -11.51
N ASN A 178 -2.21 -17.31 -11.38
CA ASN A 178 -1.08 -18.16 -11.77
C ASN A 178 -1.39 -19.10 -12.96
N GLY A 179 -2.33 -18.74 -13.82
CA GLY A 179 -2.71 -19.51 -15.01
C GLY A 179 -2.10 -18.98 -16.29
#